data_689d024ec5a81174b59b291ea181ab03
#
_entry.id   689d024ec5a81174b59b291ea181ab03
#
_cell.length_a   1.000
_cell.length_b   1.000
_cell.length_c   1.000
_cell.angle_alpha   90.00
_cell.angle_beta   90.00
_cell.angle_gamma   90.00
#
_symmetry.space_group_name_H-M   'P 1'
#
loop_
_entity.id
_entity.type
_entity.pdbx_description
1 polymer ?
#
loop_
_entity_poly.entity_id
_entity_poly.type
_entity_poly.pdbx_seq_one_letter_code
_entity_poly.pdbx_strand_id
1 'polypeptide(L)'
;MSDSSAQMMLTLKAERPVASCELVPSAFLYLKGGAMDNAARQKMMDANPHRFEFEWQRGPRRKACASAVCPRGDSFDPTKWSRASMAGGAVQCAVCYRLGKRSPTETTFCCEVCFFSAWREHSVVHAGLFARKASGGQPLARTGSLTDVMTDEFADVSAAVNGENGVGGTPAHGRTSSNLSESGQQGYGDDEYHTICSDSAYTPTLDDVGCVLRIVVTALSVSDGSRLAGPVIIRTPPVLSPPRCTPLKVMLQQQRPPTVSISSSPIRFRVVSYNILAELYATRQAYPYCDSWSLSWPFRKRMILQEIEAAAGDVVCLQEVQMDHFDQHLNPSLTEMGFDGIFKAKSRDSMGQYGKVDGCATFWRRTKFVMVENYSIEFNELARRGAMELGLDEAEGRKYLNRLSRDNIAQIVVLEVLTPSGKANRQQVCIANTHLYSNPQRPDVKLWQCLSLVRELEQFLTQRDLALLLCGDFNSEPDSAVYEFLSDGQLNRPHPELEQQGQQHPVHVLPDLQDIYHSLNLSSSMGSVMGAEPLFTNYTANFKGTLDYIFYSNQRLYVTAANNLPSAQELQFSSGEGLPSACYPSDHLLLCCDVAIASSVGVRPSR
;
A
#
# COMPACT_ATOMS: atom_id res chain seq x y z
N MET A 1 3.73 7.18 -55.46
CA MET A 1 4.16 7.56 -54.09
C MET A 1 3.04 7.06 -53.16
N SER A 2 3.27 5.95 -52.46
CA SER A 2 2.25 5.29 -51.66
C SER A 2 1.95 6.10 -50.40
N ASP A 3 0.69 6.33 -50.15
CA ASP A 3 0.10 7.01 -48.99
C ASP A 3 0.57 6.40 -47.66
N SER A 4 1.64 6.90 -47.11
CA SER A 4 2.05 6.58 -45.73
C SER A 4 1.27 7.51 -44.80
N SER A 5 0.02 7.15 -44.52
CA SER A 5 -0.79 7.92 -43.57
C SER A 5 -0.28 7.68 -42.13
N ALA A 6 0.01 8.76 -41.42
CA ALA A 6 0.30 8.70 -40.00
C ALA A 6 -0.92 8.18 -39.22
N GLN A 7 -0.68 7.25 -38.33
CA GLN A 7 -1.70 6.72 -37.40
C GLN A 7 -1.29 7.00 -35.98
N MET A 8 -2.26 7.07 -35.11
CA MET A 8 -2.05 7.32 -33.67
C MET A 8 -2.59 6.14 -32.86
N MET A 9 -1.79 5.69 -31.90
CA MET A 9 -2.21 4.75 -30.86
C MET A 9 -2.41 5.54 -29.58
N LEU A 10 -3.57 5.33 -28.96
CA LEU A 10 -3.92 5.94 -27.69
C LEU A 10 -4.25 4.84 -26.69
N THR A 11 -3.66 4.92 -25.51
CA THR A 11 -3.94 3.99 -24.41
C THR A 11 -4.23 4.77 -23.13
N LEU A 12 -5.10 4.23 -22.29
CA LEU A 12 -5.37 4.74 -20.95
C LEU A 12 -5.15 3.58 -19.98
N LYS A 13 -4.21 3.74 -19.04
CA LYS A 13 -3.86 2.66 -18.09
C LYS A 13 -4.97 2.32 -17.10
N ALA A 14 -5.88 3.24 -16.81
CA ALA A 14 -6.96 3.02 -15.86
C ALA A 14 -8.16 2.34 -16.54
N GLU A 15 -8.39 1.08 -16.26
CA GLU A 15 -9.57 0.32 -16.73
C GLU A 15 -10.88 0.91 -16.18
N ARG A 16 -10.85 1.44 -14.93
CA ARG A 16 -11.98 2.13 -14.29
C ARG A 16 -11.51 3.42 -13.63
N PRO A 17 -12.05 4.57 -14.02
CA PRO A 17 -11.71 5.83 -13.40
C PRO A 17 -12.33 5.92 -11.99
N VAL A 18 -11.58 6.49 -11.05
CA VAL A 18 -12.03 6.76 -9.69
C VAL A 18 -11.90 8.25 -9.44
N ALA A 19 -12.90 8.87 -8.81
CA ALA A 19 -12.82 10.29 -8.48
C ALA A 19 -11.62 10.59 -7.57
N SER A 20 -10.96 11.70 -7.80
CA SER A 20 -9.69 12.13 -7.18
C SER A 20 -8.46 11.28 -7.55
N CYS A 21 -8.54 10.43 -8.57
CA CYS A 21 -7.39 9.69 -9.09
C CYS A 21 -7.08 10.15 -10.51
N GLU A 22 -5.87 10.60 -10.74
CA GLU A 22 -5.45 11.16 -12.03
C GLU A 22 -5.48 10.11 -13.15
N LEU A 23 -6.01 10.50 -14.28
CA LEU A 23 -6.05 9.73 -15.52
C LEU A 23 -5.00 10.30 -16.47
N VAL A 24 -3.97 9.51 -16.78
CA VAL A 24 -2.89 9.91 -17.69
C VAL A 24 -2.93 9.02 -18.93
N PRO A 25 -3.34 9.54 -20.09
CA PRO A 25 -3.30 8.80 -21.35
C PRO A 25 -1.87 8.78 -21.91
N SER A 26 -1.55 7.73 -22.66
CA SER A 26 -0.33 7.66 -23.46
C SER A 26 -0.72 7.66 -24.94
N ALA A 27 -0.25 8.66 -25.67
CA ALA A 27 -0.48 8.81 -27.11
C ALA A 27 0.82 8.64 -27.89
N PHE A 28 0.79 7.84 -28.95
CA PHE A 28 1.93 7.58 -29.82
C PHE A 28 1.51 7.72 -31.27
N LEU A 29 2.31 8.47 -32.06
CA LEU A 29 2.15 8.56 -33.50
C LEU A 29 3.02 7.49 -34.16
N TYR A 30 2.48 6.78 -35.17
CA TYR A 30 3.23 5.81 -35.95
C TYR A 30 2.78 5.83 -37.42
N LEU A 31 3.65 5.34 -38.31
CA LEU A 31 3.33 5.20 -39.73
C LEU A 31 2.86 3.78 -40.05
N LYS A 32 1.78 3.66 -40.80
CA LYS A 32 1.25 2.37 -41.26
C LYS A 32 1.97 2.00 -42.55
N GLY A 33 2.66 0.86 -42.57
CA GLY A 33 3.19 0.23 -43.79
C GLY A 33 4.70 0.05 -43.78
N GLY A 34 5.15 -1.17 -44.07
CA GLY A 34 6.52 -1.56 -44.38
C GLY A 34 7.43 -1.87 -43.19
N ALA A 35 8.35 -2.81 -43.37
CA ALA A 35 9.40 -3.15 -42.42
C ALA A 35 10.44 -2.01 -42.35
N MET A 36 10.13 -0.95 -41.64
CA MET A 36 11.13 0.07 -41.25
C MET A 36 11.73 -0.31 -39.91
N ASP A 37 13.07 -0.19 -39.80
CA ASP A 37 13.74 -0.33 -38.53
C ASP A 37 13.40 0.82 -37.56
N ASN A 38 13.65 0.62 -36.26
CA ASN A 38 13.33 1.62 -35.25
C ASN A 38 14.10 2.94 -35.41
N ALA A 39 15.31 2.91 -36.00
CA ALA A 39 16.12 4.09 -36.22
C ALA A 39 15.57 4.96 -37.38
N ALA A 40 15.11 4.34 -38.46
CA ALA A 40 14.44 5.04 -39.56
C ALA A 40 13.10 5.65 -39.11
N ARG A 41 12.34 4.96 -38.24
CA ARG A 41 11.11 5.50 -37.62
C ARG A 41 11.42 6.73 -36.76
N GLN A 42 12.41 6.65 -35.89
CA GLN A 42 12.81 7.77 -35.03
C GLN A 42 13.24 8.99 -35.86
N LYS A 43 14.10 8.78 -36.84
CA LYS A 43 14.56 9.86 -37.74
C LYS A 43 13.43 10.57 -38.51
N MET A 44 12.38 9.82 -38.84
CA MET A 44 11.20 10.36 -39.52
C MET A 44 10.26 11.11 -38.58
N MET A 45 10.17 10.67 -37.31
CA MET A 45 9.46 11.37 -36.23
C MET A 45 10.17 12.68 -35.88
N ASP A 46 11.49 12.68 -35.82
CA ASP A 46 12.31 13.86 -35.52
C ASP A 46 12.22 14.91 -36.67
N ALA A 47 12.01 14.46 -37.91
CA ALA A 47 11.83 15.33 -39.07
C ALA A 47 10.45 16.00 -39.14
N ASN A 48 9.45 15.47 -38.42
CA ASN A 48 8.09 15.99 -38.36
C ASN A 48 7.68 16.27 -36.91
N PRO A 49 8.11 17.39 -36.33
CA PRO A 49 7.74 17.75 -34.97
C PRO A 49 6.22 17.86 -34.85
N HIS A 50 5.67 17.14 -33.87
CA HIS A 50 4.23 17.07 -33.65
C HIS A 50 3.91 17.34 -32.18
N ARG A 51 2.68 17.76 -31.92
CA ARG A 51 2.10 17.92 -30.61
C ARG A 51 0.79 17.18 -30.56
N PHE A 52 0.40 16.73 -29.37
CA PHE A 52 -0.93 16.17 -29.13
C PHE A 52 -1.83 17.22 -28.49
N GLU A 53 -3.04 17.33 -29.01
CA GLU A 53 -4.13 18.05 -28.37
C GLU A 53 -5.05 17.05 -27.70
N PHE A 54 -5.36 17.31 -26.44
CA PHE A 54 -6.20 16.48 -25.59
C PHE A 54 -7.50 17.22 -25.30
N GLU A 55 -8.59 16.50 -25.30
CA GLU A 55 -9.90 17.01 -24.92
C GLU A 55 -10.63 15.99 -24.09
N TRP A 56 -10.77 16.25 -22.80
CA TRP A 56 -11.57 15.44 -21.88
C TRP A 56 -13.02 15.92 -21.90
N GLN A 57 -13.91 14.97 -22.03
CA GLN A 57 -15.33 15.25 -22.13
C GLN A 57 -16.09 14.38 -21.13
N ARG A 58 -17.09 14.99 -20.47
CA ARG A 58 -18.02 14.33 -19.59
C ARG A 58 -19.27 13.95 -20.37
N GLY A 59 -19.62 12.69 -20.35
CA GLY A 59 -20.88 12.18 -20.87
C GLY A 59 -21.96 12.04 -19.81
N PRO A 60 -23.08 11.43 -20.18
CA PRO A 60 -24.23 11.31 -19.28
C PRO A 60 -23.90 10.45 -18.05
N ARG A 61 -24.56 10.80 -16.93
CA ARG A 61 -24.47 10.02 -15.71
C ARG A 61 -25.30 8.74 -15.86
N ARG A 62 -24.65 7.59 -15.71
CA ARG A 62 -25.34 6.30 -15.71
C ARG A 62 -25.91 5.97 -14.34
N LYS A 63 -27.06 5.33 -14.31
CA LYS A 63 -27.63 4.79 -13.08
C LYS A 63 -26.83 3.55 -12.71
N ALA A 64 -26.09 3.63 -11.60
CA ALA A 64 -25.24 2.56 -11.13
C ALA A 64 -25.89 1.80 -9.97
N CYS A 65 -25.38 0.58 -9.69
CA CYS A 65 -25.65 -0.11 -8.44
C CYS A 65 -25.21 0.76 -7.24
N ALA A 66 -25.93 0.66 -6.11
CA ALA A 66 -25.59 1.41 -4.88
C ALA A 66 -24.24 1.01 -4.26
N SER A 67 -23.65 -0.10 -4.68
CA SER A 67 -22.30 -0.49 -4.29
C SER A 67 -21.24 0.21 -5.14
N ALA A 68 -20.28 0.88 -4.50
CA ALA A 68 -19.16 1.55 -5.16
C ALA A 68 -18.23 0.58 -5.92
N VAL A 69 -18.28 -0.71 -5.60
CA VAL A 69 -17.40 -1.77 -6.13
C VAL A 69 -18.16 -2.80 -6.95
N CYS A 70 -19.30 -2.45 -7.53
CA CYS A 70 -20.13 -3.38 -8.27
C CYS A 70 -19.44 -3.94 -9.53
N PRO A 71 -19.21 -5.25 -9.65
CA PRO A 71 -18.61 -5.85 -10.83
C PRO A 71 -19.51 -5.80 -12.08
N ARG A 72 -20.83 -5.57 -11.91
CA ARG A 72 -21.79 -5.46 -13.02
C ARG A 72 -22.02 -4.02 -13.48
N GLY A 73 -21.47 -3.02 -12.76
CA GLY A 73 -21.53 -1.56 -13.00
C GLY A 73 -22.62 -1.05 -13.94
N ASP A 74 -22.39 -1.22 -15.22
CA ASP A 74 -23.18 -0.60 -16.30
C ASP A 74 -24.44 -1.37 -16.72
N SER A 75 -24.56 -2.64 -16.34
CA SER A 75 -25.68 -3.50 -16.78
C SER A 75 -26.88 -3.48 -15.83
N PHE A 76 -26.76 -2.83 -14.67
CA PHE A 76 -27.80 -2.81 -13.65
C PHE A 76 -28.50 -1.45 -13.57
N ASP A 77 -29.80 -1.43 -13.89
CA ASP A 77 -30.68 -0.25 -13.72
C ASP A 77 -31.64 -0.45 -12.54
N PRO A 78 -31.35 0.16 -11.37
CA PRO A 78 -32.19 0.00 -10.19
C PRO A 78 -33.60 0.58 -10.34
N THR A 79 -33.85 1.44 -11.34
CA THR A 79 -35.19 2.05 -11.55
C THR A 79 -36.14 1.12 -12.30
N LYS A 80 -35.61 0.13 -13.02
CA LYS A 80 -36.41 -0.89 -13.71
C LYS A 80 -36.68 -2.12 -12.84
N TRP A 81 -36.22 -2.08 -11.58
CA TRP A 81 -36.37 -3.19 -10.66
C TRP A 81 -37.84 -3.34 -10.20
N SER A 82 -38.40 -4.51 -10.33
CA SER A 82 -39.71 -4.90 -9.81
C SER A 82 -39.60 -6.21 -9.03
N ARG A 83 -40.54 -6.44 -8.09
CA ARG A 83 -40.58 -7.70 -7.31
C ARG A 83 -40.58 -8.96 -8.17
N ALA A 84 -41.04 -8.86 -9.41
CA ALA A 84 -41.06 -9.98 -10.37
C ALA A 84 -39.65 -10.29 -10.95
N SER A 85 -38.68 -9.37 -10.82
CA SER A 85 -37.32 -9.57 -11.35
C SER A 85 -36.32 -10.11 -10.32
N MET A 86 -36.77 -10.60 -9.16
CA MET A 86 -35.91 -11.28 -8.17
C MET A 86 -35.18 -12.53 -8.68
N ALA A 87 -35.64 -13.13 -9.76
CA ALA A 87 -34.94 -14.21 -10.44
C ALA A 87 -33.53 -13.84 -10.96
N GLY A 88 -33.17 -12.55 -10.96
CA GLY A 88 -31.86 -12.05 -11.40
C GLY A 88 -30.85 -11.75 -10.27
N GLY A 89 -31.16 -12.04 -9.00
CA GLY A 89 -30.25 -11.88 -7.85
C GLY A 89 -30.09 -10.45 -7.33
N ALA A 90 -30.92 -9.48 -7.75
CA ALA A 90 -30.88 -8.13 -7.22
C ALA A 90 -31.45 -8.06 -5.78
N VAL A 91 -30.76 -7.33 -4.89
CA VAL A 91 -31.09 -7.22 -3.46
C VAL A 91 -31.44 -5.78 -3.12
N GLN A 92 -32.55 -5.57 -2.42
CA GLN A 92 -32.92 -4.27 -1.85
C GLN A 92 -32.88 -4.33 -0.32
N CYS A 93 -32.31 -3.30 0.31
CA CYS A 93 -32.34 -3.21 1.77
C CYS A 93 -33.78 -3.13 2.30
N ALA A 94 -34.21 -4.18 2.99
CA ALA A 94 -35.57 -4.28 3.55
C ALA A 94 -35.88 -3.17 4.56
N VAL A 95 -34.92 -2.74 5.35
CA VAL A 95 -35.10 -1.66 6.33
C VAL A 95 -35.35 -0.32 5.65
N CYS A 96 -34.55 0.02 4.64
CA CYS A 96 -34.73 1.25 3.88
C CYS A 96 -36.04 1.25 3.09
N TYR A 97 -36.40 0.10 2.54
CA TYR A 97 -37.68 -0.10 1.82
C TYR A 97 -38.89 0.14 2.76
N ARG A 98 -38.90 -0.50 3.94
CA ARG A 98 -39.99 -0.36 4.93
C ARG A 98 -40.11 1.06 5.48
N LEU A 99 -38.98 1.78 5.54
CA LEU A 99 -38.98 3.16 6.06
C LEU A 99 -39.30 4.22 5.00
N GLY A 100 -39.37 3.86 3.72
CA GLY A 100 -39.74 4.76 2.60
C GLY A 100 -38.84 6.00 2.45
N LYS A 101 -37.60 5.96 2.98
CA LYS A 101 -36.80 7.17 3.19
C LYS A 101 -35.62 7.38 2.24
N ARG A 102 -35.43 6.50 1.25
CA ARG A 102 -34.35 6.63 0.25
C ARG A 102 -34.82 6.23 -1.14
N SER A 103 -34.15 6.81 -2.16
CA SER A 103 -34.44 6.45 -3.53
C SER A 103 -33.99 4.99 -3.81
N PRO A 104 -34.66 4.29 -4.73
CA PRO A 104 -34.24 2.95 -5.13
C PRO A 104 -32.76 2.88 -5.56
N THR A 105 -32.21 3.94 -6.13
CA THR A 105 -30.82 4.03 -6.56
C THR A 105 -29.79 3.98 -5.42
N GLU A 106 -30.18 4.32 -4.19
CA GLU A 106 -29.31 4.32 -3.01
C GLU A 106 -29.46 3.03 -2.18
N THR A 107 -30.47 2.22 -2.43
CA THR A 107 -30.86 1.09 -1.58
C THR A 107 -30.95 -0.23 -2.32
N THR A 108 -30.76 -0.25 -3.64
CA THR A 108 -30.86 -1.44 -4.47
C THR A 108 -29.48 -1.85 -5.00
N PHE A 109 -29.15 -3.11 -4.82
CA PHE A 109 -27.86 -3.71 -5.18
C PHE A 109 -28.10 -4.80 -6.23
N CYS A 110 -27.18 -4.95 -7.19
CA CYS A 110 -27.34 -5.89 -8.28
C CYS A 110 -27.24 -7.38 -7.85
N CYS A 111 -26.66 -7.65 -6.70
CA CYS A 111 -26.51 -8.98 -6.10
C CYS A 111 -26.19 -8.88 -4.61
N GLU A 112 -26.21 -10.01 -3.90
CA GLU A 112 -25.89 -10.12 -2.48
C GLU A 112 -24.46 -9.66 -2.18
N VAL A 113 -23.49 -10.02 -3.02
CA VAL A 113 -22.07 -9.59 -2.83
C VAL A 113 -21.95 -8.07 -2.78
N CYS A 114 -22.63 -7.37 -3.69
CA CYS A 114 -22.65 -5.90 -3.67
C CYS A 114 -23.38 -5.33 -2.45
N PHE A 115 -24.44 -6.01 -1.98
CA PHE A 115 -25.15 -5.62 -0.76
C PHE A 115 -24.25 -5.77 0.46
N PHE A 116 -23.59 -6.91 0.63
CA PHE A 116 -22.71 -7.16 1.77
C PHE A 116 -21.45 -6.30 1.75
N SER A 117 -20.84 -6.06 0.61
CA SER A 117 -19.68 -5.16 0.50
C SER A 117 -20.01 -3.71 0.87
N ALA A 118 -21.22 -3.25 0.59
CA ALA A 118 -21.67 -1.92 0.97
C ALA A 118 -22.34 -1.86 2.36
N TRP A 119 -22.56 -2.99 3.02
CA TRP A 119 -23.36 -3.08 4.25
C TRP A 119 -22.83 -2.22 5.39
N ARG A 120 -21.53 -2.18 5.60
CA ARG A 120 -20.92 -1.40 6.69
C ARG A 120 -21.26 0.09 6.61
N GLU A 121 -21.20 0.67 5.42
CA GLU A 121 -21.57 2.07 5.19
C GLU A 121 -23.09 2.26 5.23
N HIS A 122 -23.81 1.32 4.67
CA HIS A 122 -25.26 1.33 4.63
C HIS A 122 -25.90 1.14 6.01
N SER A 123 -25.32 0.31 6.89
CA SER A 123 -25.80 0.06 8.25
C SER A 123 -25.68 1.28 9.16
N VAL A 124 -24.67 2.13 8.98
CA VAL A 124 -24.52 3.39 9.73
C VAL A 124 -25.71 4.32 9.53
N VAL A 125 -26.32 4.28 8.35
CA VAL A 125 -27.53 5.04 8.05
C VAL A 125 -28.72 4.57 8.87
N HIS A 126 -28.80 3.24 9.12
CA HIS A 126 -29.84 2.68 9.98
C HIS A 126 -29.67 3.11 11.43
N ALA A 127 -28.45 3.10 11.97
CA ALA A 127 -28.17 3.57 13.33
C ALA A 127 -28.62 5.02 13.55
N GLY A 128 -28.35 5.91 12.58
CA GLY A 128 -28.83 7.29 12.61
C GLY A 128 -30.35 7.43 12.51
N LEU A 129 -31.04 6.51 11.84
CA LEU A 129 -32.51 6.50 11.75
C LEU A 129 -33.17 5.99 13.04
N PHE A 130 -32.59 5.02 13.72
CA PHE A 130 -33.07 4.52 15.00
C PHE A 130 -32.80 5.51 16.15
N ALA A 131 -31.65 6.18 16.16
CA ALA A 131 -31.34 7.21 17.14
C ALA A 131 -32.33 8.40 17.10
N ARG A 132 -32.81 8.77 15.91
CA ARG A 132 -33.87 9.83 15.78
C ARG A 132 -35.28 9.39 16.23
N LYS A 133 -35.59 8.09 16.28
CA LYS A 133 -36.84 7.56 16.83
C LYS A 133 -36.84 7.45 18.35
N ALA A 134 -35.68 7.27 18.97
CA ALA A 134 -35.53 7.17 20.41
C ALA A 134 -35.70 8.52 21.15
N SER A 135 -35.60 9.65 20.44
CA SER A 135 -35.81 10.98 21.03
C SER A 135 -37.26 11.44 21.11
N GLY A 136 -38.22 10.58 20.78
CA GLY A 136 -39.66 10.87 20.86
C GLY A 136 -40.47 9.68 21.35
N GLY A 137 -40.53 9.44 22.68
CA GLY A 137 -41.54 8.61 23.35
C GLY A 137 -41.09 7.23 23.82
N GLN A 138 -41.04 7.07 25.13
CA GLN A 138 -40.98 5.91 26.02
C GLN A 138 -39.95 4.76 25.77
N PRO A 139 -39.25 4.28 26.79
CA PRO A 139 -38.18 3.30 26.67
C PRO A 139 -38.75 1.90 26.56
N LEU A 140 -38.40 1.20 25.48
CA LEU A 140 -38.49 -0.25 25.39
C LEU A 140 -37.15 -0.84 25.87
N ALA A 141 -37.22 -1.46 27.04
CA ALA A 141 -36.14 -2.25 27.60
C ALA A 141 -35.92 -3.52 26.76
N ARG A 142 -34.72 -3.65 26.22
CA ARG A 142 -33.88 -4.86 26.16
C ARG A 142 -32.74 -4.63 25.18
N THR A 143 -31.54 -4.67 25.74
CA THR A 143 -30.25 -4.69 25.04
C THR A 143 -30.05 -6.07 24.42
N GLY A 144 -30.46 -6.22 23.14
CA GLY A 144 -29.98 -7.29 22.28
C GLY A 144 -29.06 -6.67 21.24
N SER A 145 -27.93 -7.27 20.99
CA SER A 145 -26.98 -6.88 19.94
C SER A 145 -27.70 -6.83 18.58
N LEU A 146 -27.36 -5.84 17.75
CA LEU A 146 -27.90 -5.74 16.38
C LEU A 146 -27.65 -6.99 15.51
N THR A 147 -26.74 -7.86 15.93
CA THR A 147 -26.45 -9.17 15.32
C THR A 147 -27.54 -10.21 15.59
N ASP A 148 -28.21 -10.15 16.73
CA ASP A 148 -29.21 -11.17 17.11
C ASP A 148 -30.56 -11.03 16.39
N VAL A 149 -30.85 -9.84 15.87
CA VAL A 149 -32.10 -9.59 15.10
C VAL A 149 -31.99 -10.08 13.64
N MET A 150 -30.76 -10.30 13.15
CA MET A 150 -30.51 -10.72 11.77
C MET A 150 -30.39 -12.22 11.59
N THR A 151 -30.11 -12.97 12.65
CA THR A 151 -29.94 -14.44 12.58
C THR A 151 -31.27 -15.20 12.48
N ASP A 152 -32.35 -14.68 13.02
CA ASP A 152 -33.65 -15.37 13.01
C ASP A 152 -34.45 -15.17 11.70
N GLU A 153 -34.21 -14.11 10.93
CA GLU A 153 -34.89 -13.90 9.64
C GLU A 153 -34.15 -14.54 8.44
N PHE A 154 -32.87 -14.94 8.61
CA PHE A 154 -32.07 -15.57 7.54
C PHE A 154 -32.02 -17.12 7.59
N ALA A 155 -32.47 -17.72 8.66
CA ALA A 155 -32.53 -19.20 8.79
C ALA A 155 -33.50 -19.84 7.79
N ASP A 156 -34.54 -19.13 7.37
CA ASP A 156 -35.56 -19.64 6.45
C ASP A 156 -35.15 -19.62 4.96
N VAL A 157 -34.07 -18.89 4.59
CA VAL A 157 -33.67 -18.76 3.20
C VAL A 157 -32.59 -19.76 2.79
N SER A 158 -31.82 -20.30 3.75
CA SER A 158 -30.76 -21.28 3.46
C SER A 158 -31.25 -22.73 3.30
N ALA A 159 -32.51 -23.01 3.67
CA ALA A 159 -33.11 -24.35 3.49
C ALA A 159 -33.64 -24.64 2.08
N ALA A 160 -33.70 -23.65 1.20
CA ALA A 160 -34.30 -23.79 -0.15
C ALA A 160 -33.26 -24.02 -1.28
N VAL A 161 -31.96 -24.11 -1.00
CA VAL A 161 -30.90 -24.21 -2.03
C VAL A 161 -30.17 -25.55 -2.04
N ASN A 162 -30.49 -26.50 -1.16
CA ASN A 162 -29.92 -27.87 -1.20
C ASN A 162 -30.89 -28.87 -1.79
N GLY A 163 -30.89 -28.96 -3.10
CA GLY A 163 -31.61 -29.98 -3.89
C GLY A 163 -30.86 -30.34 -5.17
N GLU A 164 -30.01 -31.34 -5.05
CA GLU A 164 -29.55 -32.36 -6.01
C GLU A 164 -29.48 -32.04 -7.53
N ASN A 165 -28.34 -32.24 -8.12
CA ASN A 165 -27.91 -33.30 -9.04
C ASN A 165 -26.76 -32.86 -9.94
N GLY A 166 -25.75 -33.49 -9.95
CA GLY A 166 -24.75 -34.33 -10.48
C GLY A 166 -24.70 -34.36 -12.00
N VAL A 167 -23.49 -34.36 -12.50
CA VAL A 167 -22.88 -35.14 -13.58
C VAL A 167 -21.72 -34.31 -14.19
N GLY A 168 -20.60 -34.98 -14.32
CA GLY A 168 -19.28 -34.47 -14.66
C GLY A 168 -19.08 -34.12 -16.14
N GLY A 169 -17.94 -33.54 -16.38
CA GLY A 169 -17.41 -33.29 -17.71
C GLY A 169 -16.32 -32.24 -17.71
N THR A 170 -15.06 -32.67 -17.63
CA THR A 170 -13.91 -31.85 -18.03
C THR A 170 -13.97 -31.52 -19.52
N PRO A 171 -13.56 -30.35 -19.92
CA PRO A 171 -12.83 -30.25 -21.18
C PRO A 171 -11.54 -29.41 -21.14
N ALA A 172 -10.70 -29.86 -22.01
CA ALA A 172 -9.36 -29.53 -22.35
C ALA A 172 -9.09 -28.05 -22.73
N HIS A 173 -7.80 -27.70 -22.59
CA HIS A 173 -7.17 -26.49 -23.10
C HIS A 173 -7.47 -26.17 -24.56
N GLY A 174 -7.86 -24.92 -24.83
CA GLY A 174 -7.91 -24.36 -26.17
C GLY A 174 -7.57 -22.86 -26.09
N ARG A 175 -6.37 -22.50 -26.55
CA ARG A 175 -5.99 -21.11 -26.86
C ARG A 175 -6.86 -20.63 -28.02
N THR A 176 -7.57 -19.54 -27.85
CA THR A 176 -7.98 -18.68 -28.95
C THR A 176 -8.00 -17.23 -28.49
N SER A 177 -7.15 -16.44 -29.10
CA SER A 177 -7.28 -15.00 -29.20
C SER A 177 -8.60 -14.67 -29.89
N SER A 178 -9.56 -14.14 -29.17
CA SER A 178 -10.78 -13.63 -29.79
C SER A 178 -10.78 -12.11 -29.79
N ASN A 179 -10.72 -11.55 -30.99
CA ASN A 179 -11.17 -10.21 -31.31
C ASN A 179 -12.57 -10.02 -30.73
N LEU A 180 -12.70 -9.08 -29.77
CA LEU A 180 -14.00 -8.61 -29.31
C LEU A 180 -14.64 -7.79 -30.45
N SER A 181 -15.50 -8.47 -31.22
CA SER A 181 -16.40 -7.85 -32.17
C SER A 181 -17.45 -7.03 -31.43
N GLU A 182 -17.61 -5.81 -31.91
CA GLU A 182 -18.69 -4.90 -31.55
C GLU A 182 -20.05 -5.58 -31.71
N SER A 183 -20.75 -5.86 -30.60
CA SER A 183 -22.17 -6.14 -30.61
C SER A 183 -22.81 -5.75 -29.27
N GLY A 184 -23.57 -4.67 -29.26
CA GLY A 184 -24.51 -4.32 -28.20
C GLY A 184 -24.26 -3.04 -27.41
N GLN A 185 -23.49 -2.08 -27.87
CA GLN A 185 -23.47 -0.74 -27.29
C GLN A 185 -24.56 0.11 -27.96
N GLN A 186 -25.62 0.43 -27.24
CA GLN A 186 -26.47 1.59 -27.58
C GLN A 186 -25.56 2.83 -27.53
N GLY A 187 -25.16 3.31 -28.72
CA GLY A 187 -24.33 4.49 -28.87
C GLY A 187 -25.11 5.72 -28.35
N TYR A 188 -24.60 6.34 -27.30
CA TYR A 188 -24.97 7.71 -26.99
C TYR A 188 -24.51 8.61 -28.14
N GLY A 189 -25.39 9.52 -28.60
CA GLY A 189 -25.04 10.52 -29.59
C GLY A 189 -23.86 11.37 -29.11
N ASP A 190 -23.04 11.82 -30.03
CA ASP A 190 -21.91 12.70 -29.69
C ASP A 190 -22.34 14.01 -29.01
N ASP A 191 -23.59 14.40 -29.17
CA ASP A 191 -24.22 15.59 -28.58
C ASP A 191 -24.42 15.54 -27.06
N GLU A 192 -24.28 14.34 -26.44
CA GLU A 192 -24.42 14.19 -24.99
C GLU A 192 -23.10 14.42 -24.20
N TYR A 193 -21.99 14.65 -24.91
CA TYR A 193 -20.70 14.89 -24.29
C TYR A 193 -20.35 16.37 -24.33
N HIS A 194 -19.87 16.90 -23.19
CA HIS A 194 -19.37 18.27 -23.09
C HIS A 194 -17.93 18.30 -22.60
N THR A 195 -17.14 19.18 -23.15
CA THR A 195 -15.72 19.37 -22.80
C THR A 195 -15.59 19.91 -21.38
N ILE A 196 -14.69 19.28 -20.61
CA ILE A 196 -14.41 19.62 -19.20
C ILE A 196 -12.96 20.03 -18.96
N CYS A 197 -12.00 19.54 -19.80
CA CYS A 197 -10.58 19.83 -19.65
C CYS A 197 -9.87 19.61 -20.98
N SER A 198 -8.80 20.38 -21.25
CA SER A 198 -7.93 20.24 -22.41
C SER A 198 -6.48 19.89 -22.03
N ASP A 199 -6.23 19.57 -20.76
CA ASP A 199 -4.90 19.16 -20.30
C ASP A 199 -4.58 17.72 -20.72
N SER A 200 -3.30 17.38 -20.75
CA SER A 200 -2.83 16.03 -21.08
C SER A 200 -3.24 14.98 -20.05
N ALA A 201 -3.57 15.40 -18.83
CA ALA A 201 -4.07 14.54 -17.76
C ALA A 201 -5.34 15.13 -17.17
N TYR A 202 -6.21 14.29 -16.61
CA TYR A 202 -7.43 14.73 -15.95
C TYR A 202 -7.66 13.98 -14.63
N THR A 203 -7.96 14.70 -13.57
CA THR A 203 -8.37 14.14 -12.29
C THR A 203 -9.88 14.23 -12.13
N PRO A 204 -10.62 13.12 -12.25
CA PRO A 204 -12.07 13.14 -12.09
C PRO A 204 -12.47 13.68 -10.71
N THR A 205 -13.51 14.49 -10.68
CA THR A 205 -14.07 15.07 -9.46
C THR A 205 -15.26 14.24 -8.94
N LEU A 206 -15.80 14.62 -7.80
CA LEU A 206 -17.05 14.00 -7.29
C LEU A 206 -18.24 14.22 -8.22
N ASP A 207 -18.22 15.29 -9.02
CA ASP A 207 -19.26 15.58 -10.00
C ASP A 207 -19.24 14.60 -11.18
N ASP A 208 -18.11 13.96 -11.41
CA ASP A 208 -17.96 12.95 -12.46
C ASP A 208 -18.45 11.56 -12.02
N VAL A 209 -18.66 11.33 -10.74
CA VAL A 209 -19.09 10.02 -10.23
C VAL A 209 -20.36 9.54 -10.90
N GLY A 210 -20.29 8.35 -11.50
CA GLY A 210 -21.35 7.76 -12.31
C GLY A 210 -21.42 8.26 -13.74
N CYS A 211 -20.62 9.27 -14.12
CA CYS A 211 -20.54 9.74 -15.51
C CYS A 211 -19.50 8.91 -16.30
N VAL A 212 -19.77 8.71 -17.58
CA VAL A 212 -18.78 8.16 -18.53
C VAL A 212 -17.90 9.32 -19.00
N LEU A 213 -16.58 9.14 -18.89
CA LEU A 213 -15.64 10.07 -19.46
C LEU A 213 -15.20 9.59 -20.84
N ARG A 214 -14.88 10.53 -21.73
CA ARG A 214 -14.14 10.22 -22.95
C ARG A 214 -12.98 11.18 -23.12
N ILE A 215 -11.89 10.67 -23.66
CA ILE A 215 -10.78 11.49 -24.11
C ILE A 215 -10.70 11.45 -25.63
N VAL A 216 -10.56 12.60 -26.23
CA VAL A 216 -10.35 12.80 -27.66
C VAL A 216 -8.94 13.33 -27.83
N VAL A 217 -8.10 12.67 -28.64
CA VAL A 217 -6.73 13.08 -28.89
C VAL A 217 -6.48 13.25 -30.38
N THR A 218 -5.87 14.37 -30.73
CA THR A 218 -5.51 14.70 -32.11
C THR A 218 -4.02 15.01 -32.16
N ALA A 219 -3.31 14.47 -33.15
CA ALA A 219 -1.93 14.81 -33.43
C ALA A 219 -1.85 15.92 -34.51
N LEU A 220 -1.18 17.01 -34.14
CA LEU A 220 -1.01 18.19 -35.02
C LEU A 220 0.47 18.39 -35.34
N SER A 221 0.74 18.91 -36.52
CA SER A 221 2.06 19.44 -36.92
C SER A 221 2.39 20.69 -36.12
N VAL A 222 3.61 20.77 -35.61
CA VAL A 222 4.10 21.98 -34.90
C VAL A 222 4.31 23.13 -35.89
N SER A 223 4.62 22.84 -37.18
CA SER A 223 4.99 23.86 -38.17
C SER A 223 3.81 24.68 -38.67
N ASP A 224 2.64 24.05 -38.88
CA ASP A 224 1.48 24.69 -39.53
C ASP A 224 0.15 24.40 -38.83
N GLY A 225 0.17 23.61 -37.74
CA GLY A 225 -1.03 23.23 -37.01
C GLY A 225 -1.95 22.25 -37.76
N SER A 226 -1.52 21.72 -38.91
CA SER A 226 -2.31 20.77 -39.70
C SER A 226 -2.45 19.44 -38.93
N ARG A 227 -3.60 18.78 -39.12
CA ARG A 227 -3.87 17.49 -38.49
C ARG A 227 -3.06 16.38 -39.18
N LEU A 228 -2.19 15.71 -38.37
CA LEU A 228 -1.39 14.58 -38.83
C LEU A 228 -2.11 13.26 -38.64
N ALA A 229 -2.82 13.09 -37.51
CA ALA A 229 -3.59 11.88 -37.23
C ALA A 229 -4.72 12.13 -36.20
N GLY A 230 -5.70 11.26 -36.18
CA GLY A 230 -6.83 11.31 -35.27
C GLY A 230 -8.04 12.06 -35.84
N PRO A 231 -9.06 12.43 -35.02
CA PRO A 231 -9.11 12.16 -33.59
C PRO A 231 -9.24 10.67 -33.25
N VAL A 232 -8.55 10.24 -32.20
CA VAL A 232 -8.74 8.94 -31.57
C VAL A 232 -9.48 9.13 -30.25
N ILE A 233 -10.48 8.32 -30.00
CA ILE A 233 -11.37 8.45 -28.84
C ILE A 233 -11.28 7.20 -27.97
N ILE A 234 -11.05 7.38 -26.67
CA ILE A 234 -11.24 6.33 -25.66
C ILE A 234 -12.41 6.75 -24.77
N ARG A 235 -13.31 5.82 -24.52
CA ARG A 235 -14.39 5.96 -23.53
C ARG A 235 -14.04 5.12 -22.31
N THR A 236 -14.24 5.68 -21.13
CA THR A 236 -14.05 4.97 -19.86
C THR A 236 -15.37 4.32 -19.42
N PRO A 237 -15.33 3.30 -18.55
CA PRO A 237 -16.47 2.99 -17.70
C PRO A 237 -16.88 4.19 -16.84
N PRO A 238 -18.06 4.17 -16.20
CA PRO A 238 -18.47 5.23 -15.28
C PRO A 238 -17.47 5.44 -14.15
N VAL A 239 -17.23 6.69 -13.79
CA VAL A 239 -16.34 7.07 -12.70
C VAL A 239 -16.88 6.52 -11.38
N LEU A 240 -16.03 5.83 -10.65
CA LEU A 240 -16.37 5.30 -9.34
C LEU A 240 -16.23 6.39 -8.27
N SER A 241 -17.05 6.28 -7.22
CA SER A 241 -16.82 7.04 -5.99
C SER A 241 -15.50 6.60 -5.36
N PRO A 242 -14.70 7.52 -4.83
CA PRO A 242 -13.50 7.14 -4.12
C PRO A 242 -13.90 6.26 -2.92
N PRO A 243 -13.24 5.11 -2.72
CA PRO A 243 -13.45 4.32 -1.51
C PRO A 243 -13.08 5.19 -0.30
N ARG A 244 -13.82 5.05 0.77
CA ARG A 244 -13.46 5.70 2.02
C ARG A 244 -12.29 4.95 2.62
N CYS A 245 -11.23 5.68 2.99
CA CYS A 245 -10.15 5.11 3.76
C CYS A 245 -10.71 4.49 5.05
N THR A 246 -10.23 3.30 5.39
CA THR A 246 -10.51 2.74 6.70
C THR A 246 -9.83 3.65 7.72
N PRO A 247 -10.57 4.25 8.67
CA PRO A 247 -9.93 5.11 9.66
C PRO A 247 -8.90 4.28 10.43
N LEU A 248 -7.74 4.90 10.71
CA LEU A 248 -6.74 4.31 11.59
C LEU A 248 -7.45 3.89 12.88
N LYS A 249 -7.30 2.63 13.29
CA LYS A 249 -7.96 2.15 14.50
C LYS A 249 -7.39 2.87 15.73
N VAL A 250 -8.22 2.93 16.76
CA VAL A 250 -7.89 3.54 18.05
C VAL A 250 -6.54 3.07 18.55
N MET A 251 -5.73 3.99 19.07
CA MET A 251 -4.47 3.67 19.75
C MET A 251 -4.75 2.92 21.03
N LEU A 252 -4.21 1.70 21.12
CA LEU A 252 -4.22 0.91 22.36
C LEU A 252 -3.17 1.47 23.31
N GLN A 253 -3.55 1.71 24.57
CA GLN A 253 -2.65 2.23 25.58
C GLN A 253 -1.90 1.10 26.26
N GLN A 254 -0.61 1.30 26.51
CA GLN A 254 0.19 0.35 27.29
C GLN A 254 -0.35 0.28 28.72
N GLN A 255 -0.68 -0.92 29.19
CA GLN A 255 -1.22 -1.12 30.53
C GLN A 255 -0.14 -1.27 31.62
N ARG A 256 1.07 -1.68 31.24
CA ARG A 256 2.19 -1.86 32.17
C ARG A 256 2.94 -0.54 32.37
N PRO A 257 3.30 -0.20 33.63
CA PRO A 257 4.15 0.95 33.86
C PRO A 257 5.51 0.73 33.18
N PRO A 258 6.13 1.79 32.63
CA PRO A 258 7.45 1.68 32.03
C PRO A 258 8.50 1.29 33.09
N THR A 259 9.47 0.49 32.64
CA THR A 259 10.60 0.04 33.48
C THR A 259 11.65 1.12 33.70
N VAL A 260 11.55 2.23 32.94
CA VAL A 260 12.49 3.36 32.99
C VAL A 260 11.91 4.54 33.74
N SER A 261 12.79 5.34 34.36
CA SER A 261 12.39 6.58 35.03
C SER A 261 11.86 7.59 34.02
N ILE A 262 10.68 8.13 34.29
CA ILE A 262 10.00 9.09 33.42
C ILE A 262 10.15 10.48 34.04
N SER A 263 10.48 11.48 33.21
CA SER A 263 10.41 12.88 33.62
C SER A 263 8.95 13.30 33.86
N SER A 264 8.75 14.36 34.63
CA SER A 264 7.42 14.96 34.81
C SER A 264 6.80 15.46 33.50
N SER A 265 7.64 15.71 32.47
CA SER A 265 7.21 16.18 31.15
C SER A 265 8.05 15.52 30.05
N PRO A 266 7.82 14.22 29.75
CA PRO A 266 8.63 13.51 28.76
C PRO A 266 8.36 14.03 27.36
N ILE A 267 9.41 14.08 26.53
CA ILE A 267 9.27 14.33 25.09
C ILE A 267 8.56 13.12 24.47
N ARG A 268 7.44 13.39 23.82
CA ARG A 268 6.61 12.38 23.15
C ARG A 268 6.51 12.68 21.67
N PHE A 269 6.56 11.61 20.87
CA PHE A 269 6.35 11.69 19.43
C PHE A 269 5.81 10.38 18.91
N ARG A 270 5.21 10.45 17.73
CA ARG A 270 4.59 9.30 17.05
C ARG A 270 5.46 8.83 15.91
N VAL A 271 5.67 7.51 15.84
CA VAL A 271 6.44 6.83 14.81
C VAL A 271 5.53 5.97 13.97
N VAL A 272 5.71 6.04 12.66
CA VAL A 272 5.00 5.22 11.67
C VAL A 272 6.04 4.39 10.91
N SER A 273 5.76 3.10 10.68
CA SER A 273 6.49 2.24 9.74
C SER A 273 5.50 1.63 8.76
N TYR A 274 5.79 1.72 7.45
CA TYR A 274 4.87 1.27 6.44
C TYR A 274 5.57 0.85 5.14
N ASN A 275 5.49 -0.43 4.79
CA ASN A 275 5.78 -0.90 3.44
C ASN A 275 4.60 -0.52 2.54
N ILE A 276 4.82 0.38 1.57
CA ILE A 276 3.76 0.96 0.74
C ILE A 276 3.48 0.19 -0.54
N LEU A 277 4.14 -0.94 -0.75
CA LEU A 277 4.12 -1.74 -1.98
C LEU A 277 4.50 -0.93 -3.23
N ALA A 278 5.69 -1.11 -3.74
CA ALA A 278 6.15 -0.43 -4.95
C ALA A 278 5.26 -0.76 -6.16
N GLU A 279 5.03 0.21 -7.06
CA GLU A 279 4.22 -0.02 -8.27
C GLU A 279 4.77 -1.19 -9.11
N LEU A 280 6.10 -1.33 -9.16
CA LEU A 280 6.75 -2.39 -9.93
C LEU A 280 6.37 -3.80 -9.43
N TYR A 281 5.94 -3.95 -8.17
CA TYR A 281 5.47 -5.21 -7.60
C TYR A 281 3.94 -5.32 -7.57
N ALA A 282 3.21 -4.20 -7.61
CA ALA A 282 1.75 -4.14 -7.60
C ALA A 282 1.14 -4.58 -8.95
N THR A 283 1.32 -5.84 -9.32
CA THR A 283 0.92 -6.38 -10.61
C THR A 283 -0.26 -7.36 -10.47
N ARG A 284 -1.07 -7.50 -11.54
CA ARG A 284 -2.13 -8.52 -11.57
C ARG A 284 -1.61 -9.95 -11.48
N GLN A 285 -0.36 -10.19 -11.84
CA GLN A 285 0.25 -11.51 -11.70
C GLN A 285 0.51 -11.84 -10.22
N ALA A 286 0.97 -10.86 -9.45
CA ALA A 286 1.20 -11.02 -8.01
C ALA A 286 -0.11 -11.01 -7.22
N TYR A 287 -1.08 -10.18 -7.62
CA TYR A 287 -2.37 -9.98 -6.93
C TYR A 287 -3.56 -10.22 -7.87
N PRO A 288 -3.79 -11.48 -8.32
CA PRO A 288 -4.82 -11.80 -9.31
C PRO A 288 -6.25 -11.55 -8.80
N TYR A 289 -6.44 -11.50 -7.48
CA TYR A 289 -7.70 -11.20 -6.80
C TYR A 289 -8.05 -9.71 -6.74
N CYS A 290 -7.09 -8.83 -7.08
CA CYS A 290 -7.34 -7.39 -7.07
C CYS A 290 -7.84 -6.90 -8.42
N ASP A 291 -8.72 -5.91 -8.40
CA ASP A 291 -9.05 -5.14 -9.59
C ASP A 291 -7.82 -4.34 -10.07
N SER A 292 -7.57 -4.28 -11.38
CA SER A 292 -6.39 -3.59 -11.94
C SER A 292 -6.33 -2.11 -11.54
N TRP A 293 -7.48 -1.44 -11.40
CA TRP A 293 -7.54 -0.04 -11.00
C TRP A 293 -7.08 0.18 -9.54
N SER A 294 -7.35 -0.80 -8.64
CA SER A 294 -6.93 -0.72 -7.24
C SER A 294 -5.43 -0.95 -7.05
N LEU A 295 -4.76 -1.61 -8.03
CA LEU A 295 -3.32 -1.78 -8.07
C LEU A 295 -2.59 -0.57 -8.67
N SER A 296 -3.30 0.32 -9.36
CA SER A 296 -2.68 1.44 -10.06
C SER A 296 -2.09 2.47 -9.08
N TRP A 297 -0.92 3.01 -9.42
CA TRP A 297 -0.26 4.02 -8.58
C TRP A 297 -1.10 5.29 -8.36
N PRO A 298 -1.78 5.87 -9.37
CA PRO A 298 -2.64 7.03 -9.17
C PRO A 298 -3.72 6.81 -8.10
N PHE A 299 -4.26 5.60 -7.99
CA PHE A 299 -5.21 5.24 -6.96
C PHE A 299 -4.53 5.04 -5.60
N ARG A 300 -3.49 4.20 -5.55
CA ARG A 300 -2.83 3.81 -4.30
C ARG A 300 -2.11 4.99 -3.62
N LYS A 301 -1.43 5.84 -4.39
CA LYS A 301 -0.72 7.02 -3.85
C LYS A 301 -1.63 7.91 -3.01
N ARG A 302 -2.87 8.15 -3.47
CA ARG A 302 -3.83 8.95 -2.73
C ARG A 302 -4.18 8.30 -1.38
N MET A 303 -4.44 7.00 -1.39
CA MET A 303 -4.79 6.27 -0.18
C MET A 303 -3.62 6.17 0.79
N ILE A 304 -2.41 5.91 0.29
CA ILE A 304 -1.17 5.89 1.10
C ILE A 304 -0.99 7.24 1.82
N LEU A 305 -1.12 8.36 1.10
CA LEU A 305 -1.01 9.69 1.70
C LEU A 305 -2.10 9.95 2.75
N GLN A 306 -3.33 9.50 2.50
CA GLN A 306 -4.43 9.61 3.48
C GLN A 306 -4.19 8.76 4.73
N GLU A 307 -3.63 7.55 4.60
CA GLU A 307 -3.26 6.72 5.74
C GLU A 307 -2.13 7.34 6.56
N ILE A 308 -1.10 7.88 5.91
CA ILE A 308 0.00 8.59 6.57
C ILE A 308 -0.53 9.85 7.31
N GLU A 309 -1.39 10.63 6.67
CA GLU A 309 -2.02 11.81 7.29
C GLU A 309 -2.88 11.40 8.50
N ALA A 310 -3.72 10.38 8.36
CA ALA A 310 -4.58 9.86 9.44
C ALA A 310 -3.77 9.29 10.61
N ALA A 311 -2.60 8.69 10.34
CA ALA A 311 -1.69 8.22 11.37
C ALA A 311 -1.13 9.36 12.23
N ALA A 312 -1.09 10.60 11.69
CA ALA A 312 -0.57 11.79 12.37
C ALA A 312 0.83 11.58 12.96
N GLY A 313 1.71 10.87 12.20
CA GLY A 313 3.08 10.58 12.60
C GLY A 313 3.94 11.84 12.72
N ASP A 314 4.91 11.79 13.60
CA ASP A 314 5.98 12.79 13.69
C ASP A 314 7.24 12.32 12.96
N VAL A 315 7.46 11.00 12.92
CA VAL A 315 8.49 10.31 12.12
C VAL A 315 7.78 9.23 11.31
N VAL A 316 8.09 9.13 10.00
CA VAL A 316 7.47 8.18 9.08
C VAL A 316 8.57 7.45 8.32
N CYS A 317 8.66 6.14 8.54
CA CYS A 317 9.59 5.23 7.86
C CYS A 317 8.82 4.44 6.81
N LEU A 318 9.14 4.62 5.54
CA LEU A 318 8.51 3.94 4.43
C LEU A 318 9.47 2.96 3.77
N GLN A 319 8.96 1.81 3.34
CA GLN A 319 9.68 0.81 2.57
C GLN A 319 8.98 0.62 1.22
N GLU A 320 9.68 0.09 0.24
CA GLU A 320 9.24 -0.06 -1.16
C GLU A 320 8.84 1.24 -1.83
N VAL A 321 9.51 2.32 -1.48
CA VAL A 321 9.36 3.62 -2.14
C VAL A 321 10.15 3.62 -3.44
N GLN A 322 9.49 3.77 -4.59
CA GLN A 322 10.21 3.97 -5.86
C GLN A 322 10.79 5.39 -5.93
N MET A 323 11.97 5.52 -6.53
CA MET A 323 12.70 6.79 -6.65
C MET A 323 11.86 7.86 -7.37
N ASP A 324 11.27 7.52 -8.52
CA ASP A 324 10.40 8.43 -9.26
C ASP A 324 9.16 8.84 -8.45
N HIS A 325 8.59 7.92 -7.68
CA HIS A 325 7.44 8.22 -6.81
C HIS A 325 7.83 9.08 -5.60
N PHE A 326 9.05 8.90 -5.06
CA PHE A 326 9.57 9.78 -4.03
C PHE A 326 9.69 11.21 -4.54
N ASP A 327 10.38 11.40 -5.67
CA ASP A 327 10.68 12.72 -6.22
C ASP A 327 9.43 13.47 -6.71
N GLN A 328 8.54 12.78 -7.41
CA GLN A 328 7.41 13.41 -8.10
C GLN A 328 6.15 13.52 -7.23
N HIS A 329 6.01 12.68 -6.20
CA HIS A 329 4.75 12.56 -5.48
C HIS A 329 4.90 12.62 -3.96
N LEU A 330 5.64 11.68 -3.34
CA LEU A 330 5.64 11.53 -1.88
C LEU A 330 6.35 12.69 -1.20
N ASN A 331 7.56 13.04 -1.66
CA ASN A 331 8.31 14.14 -1.06
C ASN A 331 7.60 15.50 -1.21
N PRO A 332 7.08 15.88 -2.38
CA PRO A 332 6.29 17.11 -2.50
C PRO A 332 5.06 17.13 -1.58
N SER A 333 4.25 16.07 -1.60
CA SER A 333 3.02 16.01 -0.78
C SER A 333 3.30 16.05 0.73
N LEU A 334 4.31 15.28 1.20
CA LEU A 334 4.67 15.28 2.62
C LEU A 334 5.36 16.60 3.03
N THR A 335 6.08 17.26 2.11
CA THR A 335 6.62 18.61 2.33
C THR A 335 5.49 19.63 2.56
N GLU A 336 4.42 19.57 1.79
CA GLU A 336 3.22 20.39 2.00
C GLU A 336 2.55 20.11 3.35
N MET A 337 2.55 18.83 3.78
CA MET A 337 2.04 18.41 5.09
C MET A 337 2.98 18.79 6.27
N GLY A 338 4.14 19.42 5.99
CA GLY A 338 5.07 19.92 7.01
C GLY A 338 6.18 18.95 7.40
N PHE A 339 6.52 18.00 6.54
CA PHE A 339 7.66 17.10 6.72
C PHE A 339 8.87 17.53 5.90
N ASP A 340 10.05 17.16 6.39
CA ASP A 340 11.25 17.00 5.60
C ASP A 340 11.55 15.51 5.49
N GLY A 341 12.25 15.07 4.44
CA GLY A 341 12.51 13.66 4.22
C GLY A 341 13.74 13.39 3.40
N ILE A 342 14.25 12.17 3.50
CA ILE A 342 15.33 11.63 2.68
C ILE A 342 14.96 10.26 2.13
N PHE A 343 15.57 9.90 1.03
CA PHE A 343 15.39 8.62 0.34
C PHE A 343 16.74 7.94 0.10
N LYS A 344 16.76 6.61 0.21
CA LYS A 344 17.90 5.77 -0.22
C LYS A 344 17.37 4.62 -1.08
N ALA A 345 17.79 4.59 -2.33
CA ALA A 345 17.50 3.49 -3.24
C ALA A 345 18.27 2.22 -2.85
N LYS A 346 17.71 1.05 -3.15
CA LYS A 346 18.43 -0.23 -3.19
C LYS A 346 19.63 -0.13 -4.12
N SER A 347 20.71 -0.87 -3.83
CA SER A 347 22.00 -0.76 -4.52
C SER A 347 22.06 -1.52 -5.85
N ARG A 348 20.92 -1.90 -6.43
CA ARG A 348 20.89 -2.50 -7.76
C ARG A 348 21.07 -1.45 -8.85
N ASP A 349 21.82 -1.80 -9.89
CA ASP A 349 21.83 -1.02 -11.10
C ASP A 349 20.41 -0.97 -11.68
N SER A 350 19.99 0.20 -12.12
CA SER A 350 18.67 0.37 -12.73
C SER A 350 18.53 -0.65 -13.86
N MET A 351 17.60 -1.60 -13.73
CA MET A 351 17.32 -2.64 -14.72
C MET A 351 16.74 -2.02 -16.01
N GLY A 352 17.47 -1.09 -16.62
CA GLY A 352 17.13 -0.41 -17.87
C GLY A 352 15.97 0.59 -17.80
N GLN A 353 15.38 0.81 -16.62
CA GLN A 353 14.31 1.82 -16.43
C GLN A 353 14.73 2.79 -15.33
N TYR A 354 15.22 3.95 -15.76
CA TYR A 354 15.60 5.04 -14.86
C TYR A 354 14.43 5.41 -13.92
N GLY A 355 14.70 5.53 -12.62
CA GLY A 355 13.71 5.92 -11.62
C GLY A 355 12.88 4.80 -11.01
N LYS A 356 12.90 3.58 -11.55
CA LYS A 356 12.08 2.46 -11.05
C LYS A 356 12.79 1.55 -10.04
N VAL A 357 13.80 2.05 -9.36
CA VAL A 357 14.41 1.35 -8.22
C VAL A 357 13.68 1.75 -6.95
N ASP A 358 13.26 0.76 -6.17
CA ASP A 358 12.66 1.00 -4.86
C ASP A 358 13.73 1.12 -3.77
N GLY A 359 13.32 1.63 -2.62
CA GLY A 359 14.19 1.83 -1.48
C GLY A 359 13.41 2.18 -0.22
N CYS A 360 14.12 2.79 0.74
CA CYS A 360 13.55 3.29 1.98
C CYS A 360 13.54 4.82 1.98
N ALA A 361 12.46 5.39 2.54
CA ALA A 361 12.36 6.82 2.77
C ALA A 361 12.03 7.08 4.25
N THR A 362 12.68 8.07 4.83
CA THR A 362 12.43 8.50 6.21
C THR A 362 12.06 9.96 6.21
N PHE A 363 10.88 10.28 6.78
CA PHE A 363 10.37 11.63 6.90
C PHE A 363 10.21 12.01 8.37
N TRP A 364 10.33 13.29 8.67
CA TRP A 364 10.16 13.84 10.03
C TRP A 364 9.45 15.18 9.97
N ARG A 365 8.62 15.45 10.97
CA ARG A 365 7.89 16.71 11.08
C ARG A 365 8.86 17.85 11.43
N ARG A 366 9.04 18.81 10.51
CA ARG A 366 10.02 19.91 10.63
C ARG A 366 9.80 20.85 11.82
N THR A 367 8.57 20.89 12.36
CA THR A 367 8.26 21.66 13.56
C THR A 367 8.70 20.97 14.84
N LYS A 368 9.05 19.68 14.78
CA LYS A 368 9.40 18.85 15.93
C LYS A 368 10.82 18.34 15.91
N PHE A 369 11.39 18.20 14.73
CA PHE A 369 12.72 17.64 14.52
C PHE A 369 13.53 18.40 13.48
N VAL A 370 14.84 18.36 13.65
CA VAL A 370 15.82 18.72 12.62
C VAL A 370 16.80 17.57 12.46
N MET A 371 17.13 17.23 11.23
CA MET A 371 18.15 16.21 10.92
C MET A 371 19.54 16.76 11.24
N VAL A 372 20.30 16.02 12.02
CA VAL A 372 21.69 16.34 12.40
C VAL A 372 22.67 15.58 11.54
N GLU A 373 22.38 14.29 11.30
CA GLU A 373 23.27 13.38 10.59
C GLU A 373 22.44 12.34 9.84
N ASN A 374 22.91 11.86 8.70
CA ASN A 374 22.37 10.68 8.03
C ASN A 374 23.50 9.76 7.56
N TYR A 375 23.22 8.49 7.54
CA TYR A 375 24.12 7.44 7.11
C TYR A 375 23.32 6.34 6.42
N SER A 376 23.89 5.69 5.40
CA SER A 376 23.24 4.59 4.69
C SER A 376 24.13 3.36 4.69
N ILE A 377 23.54 2.21 4.92
CA ILE A 377 24.16 0.90 4.86
C ILE A 377 23.73 0.23 3.56
N GLU A 378 24.70 -0.21 2.77
CA GLU A 378 24.48 -1.07 1.61
C GLU A 378 24.99 -2.46 1.93
N PHE A 379 24.09 -3.45 2.02
CA PHE A 379 24.50 -4.81 2.38
C PHE A 379 25.46 -5.43 1.36
N ASN A 380 25.40 -5.00 0.10
CA ASN A 380 26.39 -5.41 -0.91
C ASN A 380 27.82 -4.97 -0.57
N GLU A 381 27.99 -3.75 0.00
CA GLU A 381 29.31 -3.27 0.46
C GLU A 381 29.77 -4.05 1.68
N LEU A 382 28.86 -4.34 2.62
CA LEU A 382 29.19 -5.16 3.78
C LEU A 382 29.59 -6.58 3.38
N ALA A 383 28.95 -7.17 2.38
CA ALA A 383 29.32 -8.48 1.85
C ALA A 383 30.73 -8.45 1.23
N ARG A 384 31.07 -7.41 0.47
CA ARG A 384 32.42 -7.26 -0.11
C ARG A 384 33.47 -7.10 0.99
N ARG A 385 33.20 -6.25 1.97
CA ARG A 385 34.08 -6.04 3.13
C ARG A 385 34.28 -7.35 3.91
N GLY A 386 33.22 -8.07 4.21
CA GLY A 386 33.27 -9.35 4.92
C GLY A 386 34.07 -10.42 4.16
N ALA A 387 33.94 -10.51 2.84
CA ALA A 387 34.76 -11.44 2.03
C ALA A 387 36.25 -11.13 2.13
N MET A 388 36.63 -9.85 2.17
CA MET A 388 38.02 -9.43 2.33
C MET A 388 38.55 -9.71 3.75
N GLU A 389 37.76 -9.40 4.77
CA GLU A 389 38.11 -9.59 6.18
C GLU A 389 38.31 -11.08 6.52
N LEU A 390 37.51 -11.97 5.93
CA LEU A 390 37.63 -13.42 6.09
C LEU A 390 38.80 -14.02 5.30
N GLY A 391 39.47 -13.25 4.44
CA GLY A 391 40.59 -13.71 3.64
C GLY A 391 40.21 -14.84 2.68
N LEU A 392 39.00 -14.89 2.17
CA LEU A 392 38.47 -15.92 1.29
C LEU A 392 39.26 -15.95 -0.03
N ASP A 393 39.55 -17.15 -0.53
CA ASP A 393 40.09 -17.29 -1.88
C ASP A 393 39.05 -16.85 -2.95
N GLU A 394 39.49 -16.78 -4.21
CA GLU A 394 38.63 -16.28 -5.29
C GLU A 394 37.37 -17.15 -5.51
N ALA A 395 37.45 -18.46 -5.30
CA ALA A 395 36.32 -19.37 -5.49
C ALA A 395 35.34 -19.30 -4.31
N GLU A 396 35.85 -19.23 -3.09
CA GLU A 396 35.06 -19.07 -1.85
C GLU A 396 34.44 -17.68 -1.79
N GLY A 397 35.21 -16.64 -2.12
CA GLY A 397 34.73 -15.26 -2.19
C GLY A 397 33.59 -15.10 -3.21
N ARG A 398 33.70 -15.74 -4.39
CA ARG A 398 32.57 -15.75 -5.35
C ARG A 398 31.32 -16.43 -4.79
N LYS A 399 31.46 -17.56 -4.11
CA LYS A 399 30.32 -18.26 -3.49
C LYS A 399 29.66 -17.40 -2.40
N TYR A 400 30.49 -16.80 -1.54
CA TYR A 400 30.06 -15.91 -0.47
C TYR A 400 29.29 -14.70 -1.03
N LEU A 401 29.85 -14.00 -2.00
CA LEU A 401 29.20 -12.85 -2.63
C LEU A 401 27.93 -13.25 -3.39
N ASN A 402 27.93 -14.36 -4.12
CA ASN A 402 26.72 -14.85 -4.78
C ASN A 402 25.59 -15.17 -3.80
N ARG A 403 25.91 -15.57 -2.57
CA ARG A 403 24.94 -15.83 -1.53
C ARG A 403 24.42 -14.54 -0.91
N LEU A 404 25.29 -13.59 -0.56
CA LEU A 404 25.00 -12.43 0.27
C LEU A 404 24.73 -11.12 -0.49
N SER A 405 25.24 -10.98 -1.73
CA SER A 405 24.98 -9.77 -2.52
C SER A 405 23.51 -9.69 -2.88
N ARG A 406 22.80 -8.94 -2.05
CA ARG A 406 21.39 -8.59 -2.19
C ARG A 406 21.30 -7.08 -2.04
N ASP A 407 20.60 -6.43 -2.94
CA ASP A 407 20.54 -4.98 -3.11
C ASP A 407 19.86 -4.21 -1.97
N ASN A 408 19.45 -4.91 -0.92
CA ASN A 408 18.84 -4.33 0.26
C ASN A 408 19.75 -3.30 0.94
N ILE A 409 19.12 -2.36 1.64
CA ILE A 409 19.78 -1.24 2.31
C ILE A 409 19.14 -0.97 3.67
N ALA A 410 19.86 -0.22 4.51
CA ALA A 410 19.28 0.45 5.66
C ALA A 410 19.65 1.94 5.63
N GLN A 411 18.73 2.78 6.08
CA GLN A 411 18.88 4.22 6.20
C GLN A 411 18.88 4.60 7.67
N ILE A 412 19.90 5.35 8.11
CA ILE A 412 20.05 5.82 9.48
C ILE A 412 19.98 7.34 9.47
N VAL A 413 19.12 7.89 10.32
CA VAL A 413 18.91 9.33 10.47
C VAL A 413 18.98 9.70 11.93
N VAL A 414 19.80 10.67 12.28
CA VAL A 414 19.83 11.26 13.62
C VAL A 414 19.00 12.53 13.60
N LEU A 415 17.96 12.54 14.41
CA LEU A 415 17.04 13.67 14.56
C LEU A 415 17.24 14.32 15.93
N GLU A 416 17.44 15.63 15.93
CA GLU A 416 17.41 16.43 17.16
C GLU A 416 16.01 16.99 17.39
N VAL A 417 15.53 16.86 18.61
CA VAL A 417 14.20 17.34 19.01
C VAL A 417 14.21 18.85 19.13
N LEU A 418 13.22 19.52 18.58
CA LEU A 418 13.00 20.94 18.72
C LEU A 418 12.07 21.25 19.91
N THR A 419 12.35 22.33 20.63
CA THR A 419 11.42 22.90 21.61
C THR A 419 10.20 23.48 20.89
N PRO A 420 9.08 23.74 21.60
CA PRO A 420 7.94 24.45 21.01
C PRO A 420 8.27 25.84 20.42
N SER A 421 9.38 26.44 20.85
CA SER A 421 9.89 27.70 20.29
C SER A 421 10.80 27.51 19.09
N GLY A 422 10.94 26.28 18.56
CA GLY A 422 11.79 25.95 17.41
C GLY A 422 13.29 25.91 17.69
N LYS A 423 13.74 25.93 18.95
CA LYS A 423 15.15 25.82 19.32
C LYS A 423 15.53 24.37 19.53
N ALA A 424 16.76 24.01 19.17
CA ALA A 424 17.36 22.72 19.45
C ALA A 424 17.35 22.37 20.94
N ASN A 425 16.90 21.16 21.28
CA ASN A 425 16.79 20.73 22.69
C ASN A 425 17.97 19.84 23.14
N ARG A 426 18.94 19.61 22.29
CA ARG A 426 20.09 18.69 22.50
C ARG A 426 19.71 17.22 22.73
N GLN A 427 18.42 16.90 22.76
CA GLN A 427 17.98 15.50 22.77
C GLN A 427 17.87 14.98 21.36
N GLN A 428 18.58 13.89 21.10
CA GLN A 428 18.66 13.27 19.78
C GLN A 428 18.12 11.85 19.83
N VAL A 429 17.57 11.41 18.71
CA VAL A 429 17.10 10.05 18.50
C VAL A 429 17.64 9.54 17.16
N CYS A 430 18.14 8.31 17.18
CA CYS A 430 18.56 7.58 15.99
C CYS A 430 17.38 6.80 15.43
N ILE A 431 17.06 7.02 14.17
CA ILE A 431 16.03 6.29 13.42
C ILE A 431 16.73 5.44 12.38
N ALA A 432 16.58 4.13 12.45
CA ALA A 432 17.03 3.20 11.43
C ALA A 432 15.82 2.64 10.68
N ASN A 433 15.82 2.72 9.36
CA ASN A 433 14.77 2.24 8.48
C ASN A 433 15.34 1.25 7.49
N THR A 434 14.82 0.03 7.44
CA THR A 434 15.34 -1.04 6.59
C THR A 434 14.23 -1.85 5.93
N HIS A 435 14.57 -2.53 4.85
CA HIS A 435 13.77 -3.59 4.23
C HIS A 435 14.70 -4.75 3.92
N LEU A 436 14.63 -5.84 4.72
CA LEU A 436 15.49 -7.01 4.58
C LEU A 436 15.07 -7.88 3.39
N TYR A 437 15.95 -8.82 3.04
CA TYR A 437 15.75 -9.71 1.90
C TYR A 437 14.47 -10.55 2.02
N SER A 438 13.65 -10.58 0.97
CA SER A 438 12.28 -11.12 1.03
C SER A 438 12.17 -12.64 0.86
N ASN A 439 13.20 -13.34 0.28
CA ASN A 439 13.06 -14.75 -0.02
C ASN A 439 12.97 -15.63 1.24
N PRO A 440 11.82 -16.32 1.47
CA PRO A 440 11.64 -17.17 2.66
C PRO A 440 12.59 -18.38 2.70
N GLN A 441 13.13 -18.80 1.55
CA GLN A 441 14.08 -19.91 1.46
C GLN A 441 15.53 -19.51 1.79
N ARG A 442 15.75 -18.31 2.32
CA ARG A 442 17.08 -17.75 2.60
C ARG A 442 17.15 -17.10 3.99
N PRO A 443 16.76 -17.80 5.06
CA PRO A 443 16.79 -17.24 6.41
C PRO A 443 18.20 -16.87 6.87
N ASP A 444 19.23 -17.60 6.41
CA ASP A 444 20.64 -17.29 6.65
C ASP A 444 21.06 -15.92 6.08
N VAL A 445 20.55 -15.55 4.90
CA VAL A 445 20.82 -14.24 4.29
C VAL A 445 20.13 -13.14 5.08
N LYS A 446 18.88 -13.35 5.50
CA LYS A 446 18.13 -12.39 6.33
C LYS A 446 18.82 -12.18 7.67
N LEU A 447 19.20 -13.26 8.35
CA LEU A 447 19.92 -13.17 9.61
C LEU A 447 21.28 -12.48 9.44
N TRP A 448 22.02 -12.78 8.38
CA TRP A 448 23.29 -12.12 8.06
C TRP A 448 23.10 -10.61 7.87
N GLN A 449 22.06 -10.20 7.12
CA GLN A 449 21.74 -8.77 6.94
C GLN A 449 21.39 -8.11 8.27
N CYS A 450 20.59 -8.77 9.10
CA CYS A 450 20.22 -8.28 10.41
C CYS A 450 21.43 -8.13 11.35
N LEU A 451 22.30 -9.15 11.42
CA LEU A 451 23.55 -9.11 12.19
C LEU A 451 24.45 -7.98 11.73
N SER A 452 24.59 -7.82 10.41
CA SER A 452 25.40 -6.76 9.83
C SER A 452 24.86 -5.38 10.16
N LEU A 453 23.54 -5.20 10.05
CA LEU A 453 22.86 -3.95 10.44
C LEU A 453 23.06 -3.63 11.91
N VAL A 454 22.87 -4.60 12.79
CA VAL A 454 23.02 -4.41 14.24
C VAL A 454 24.45 -4.07 14.61
N ARG A 455 25.46 -4.72 14.02
CA ARG A 455 26.89 -4.39 14.23
C ARG A 455 27.22 -2.95 13.79
N GLU A 456 26.74 -2.54 12.62
CA GLU A 456 26.91 -1.15 12.15
C GLU A 456 26.20 -0.15 13.09
N LEU A 457 25.01 -0.49 13.58
CA LEU A 457 24.27 0.33 14.56
C LEU A 457 25.01 0.42 15.90
N GLU A 458 25.53 -0.69 16.44
CA GLU A 458 26.32 -0.69 17.67
C GLU A 458 27.57 0.16 17.53
N GLN A 459 28.31 0.01 16.43
CA GLN A 459 29.47 0.83 16.13
C GLN A 459 29.09 2.30 16.01
N PHE A 460 28.01 2.63 15.31
CA PHE A 460 27.51 3.98 15.14
C PHE A 460 27.09 4.61 16.47
N LEU A 461 26.45 3.85 17.34
CA LEU A 461 25.97 4.29 18.65
C LEU A 461 27.07 4.32 19.74
N THR A 462 28.19 3.60 19.52
CA THR A 462 29.34 3.67 20.42
C THR A 462 29.78 5.11 20.58
N GLN A 463 29.96 5.59 21.80
CA GLN A 463 30.30 6.97 22.16
C GLN A 463 29.19 8.01 21.89
N ARG A 464 28.01 7.60 21.45
CA ARG A 464 26.84 8.48 21.25
C ARG A 464 25.74 8.15 22.25
N ASP A 465 25.26 9.13 22.96
CA ASP A 465 24.14 8.97 23.90
C ASP A 465 22.80 9.11 23.18
N LEU A 466 22.53 8.19 22.22
CA LEU A 466 21.34 8.22 21.37
C LEU A 466 20.35 7.12 21.76
N ALA A 467 19.07 7.47 21.78
CA ALA A 467 17.99 6.50 21.76
C ALA A 467 17.83 5.95 20.34
N LEU A 468 17.53 4.65 20.19
CA LEU A 468 17.37 4.00 18.89
C LEU A 468 15.92 3.58 18.66
N LEU A 469 15.42 3.89 17.46
CA LEU A 469 14.24 3.29 16.84
C LEU A 469 14.69 2.55 15.58
N LEU A 470 14.37 1.28 15.48
CA LEU A 470 14.67 0.42 14.32
C LEU A 470 13.35 -0.04 13.71
N CYS A 471 13.01 0.53 12.56
CA CYS A 471 11.77 0.36 11.85
C CYS A 471 11.99 -0.37 10.53
N GLY A 472 11.02 -1.14 10.08
CA GLY A 472 11.08 -1.71 8.74
C GLY A 472 10.27 -2.96 8.54
N ASP A 473 10.39 -3.45 7.31
CA ASP A 473 9.98 -4.77 6.89
C ASP A 473 11.19 -5.71 6.99
N PHE A 474 11.15 -6.59 7.98
CA PHE A 474 12.24 -7.55 8.23
C PHE A 474 12.06 -8.85 7.46
N ASN A 475 10.95 -9.02 6.75
CA ASN A 475 10.62 -10.24 6.04
C ASN A 475 10.77 -11.52 6.88
N SER A 476 10.53 -11.42 8.18
CA SER A 476 10.82 -12.43 9.20
C SER A 476 9.72 -12.46 10.24
N GLU A 477 9.11 -13.63 10.46
CA GLU A 477 8.02 -13.83 11.42
C GLU A 477 8.54 -13.86 12.88
N PRO A 478 7.65 -13.77 13.89
CA PRO A 478 8.05 -13.75 15.32
C PRO A 478 8.74 -15.02 15.82
N ASP A 479 8.66 -16.13 15.09
CA ASP A 479 9.36 -17.39 15.38
C ASP A 479 10.66 -17.55 14.58
N SER A 480 11.11 -16.52 13.86
CA SER A 480 12.33 -16.53 13.05
C SER A 480 13.59 -16.24 13.87
N ALA A 481 14.74 -16.68 13.37
CA ALA A 481 16.05 -16.36 13.94
C ALA A 481 16.35 -14.85 14.00
N VAL A 482 15.83 -14.08 13.04
CA VAL A 482 15.96 -12.62 13.01
C VAL A 482 15.20 -11.97 14.17
N TYR A 483 13.97 -12.39 14.41
CA TYR A 483 13.17 -11.85 15.51
C TYR A 483 13.74 -12.24 16.87
N GLU A 484 14.10 -13.52 17.09
CA GLU A 484 14.74 -13.99 18.32
C GLU A 484 16.01 -13.20 18.61
N PHE A 485 16.87 -13.02 17.61
CA PHE A 485 18.10 -12.22 17.75
C PHE A 485 17.81 -10.76 18.17
N LEU A 486 16.87 -10.10 17.51
CA LEU A 486 16.55 -8.69 17.83
C LEU A 486 15.87 -8.53 19.19
N SER A 487 14.97 -9.44 19.57
CA SER A 487 14.19 -9.33 20.81
C SER A 487 14.96 -9.81 22.03
N ASP A 488 15.71 -10.91 21.91
CA ASP A 488 16.43 -11.53 23.02
C ASP A 488 17.87 -11.04 23.15
N GLY A 489 18.37 -10.36 22.10
CA GLY A 489 19.73 -9.83 22.07
C GLY A 489 20.78 -10.87 21.73
N GLN A 490 20.40 -12.13 21.49
CA GLN A 490 21.32 -13.24 21.20
C GLN A 490 20.57 -14.45 20.63
N LEU A 491 21.31 -15.33 19.93
CA LEU A 491 20.84 -16.67 19.63
C LEU A 491 21.58 -17.68 20.50
N ASN A 492 20.88 -18.36 21.38
CA ASN A 492 21.47 -19.28 22.38
C ASN A 492 21.60 -20.73 21.88
N ARG A 493 21.04 -21.05 20.72
CA ARG A 493 20.96 -22.40 20.14
C ARG A 493 20.85 -22.33 18.63
N PRO A 494 21.21 -23.40 17.90
CA PRO A 494 20.88 -23.50 16.49
C PRO A 494 19.39 -23.31 16.29
N HIS A 495 19.01 -22.38 15.43
CA HIS A 495 17.61 -22.08 15.19
C HIS A 495 17.03 -23.05 14.15
N PRO A 496 15.84 -23.64 14.38
CA PRO A 496 15.25 -24.63 13.47
C PRO A 496 15.09 -24.14 12.03
N GLU A 497 14.84 -22.86 11.84
CA GLU A 497 14.74 -22.23 10.51
C GLU A 497 16.05 -22.34 9.70
N LEU A 498 17.20 -22.35 10.37
CA LEU A 498 18.52 -22.47 9.76
C LEU A 498 18.91 -23.92 9.49
N GLU A 499 18.40 -24.86 10.30
CA GLU A 499 18.70 -26.29 10.19
C GLU A 499 17.93 -26.99 9.05
N GLN A 500 16.69 -26.56 8.79
CA GLN A 500 15.79 -27.21 7.82
C GLN A 500 16.26 -27.18 6.37
N GLN A 501 17.30 -26.44 6.05
CA GLN A 501 17.75 -26.28 4.66
C GLN A 501 18.54 -27.45 4.09
N GLY A 502 18.89 -28.51 4.87
CA GLY A 502 19.46 -29.77 4.39
C GLY A 502 20.62 -29.68 3.39
N GLN A 503 20.98 -28.50 2.98
CA GLN A 503 22.05 -28.18 2.06
C GLN A 503 23.27 -27.79 2.88
N GLN A 504 24.35 -28.51 2.69
CA GLN A 504 25.66 -28.04 3.08
C GLN A 504 25.78 -26.57 2.66
N HIS A 505 25.77 -25.67 3.63
CA HIS A 505 26.06 -24.27 3.34
C HIS A 505 27.44 -24.19 2.74
N PRO A 506 27.61 -23.85 1.46
CA PRO A 506 28.90 -23.95 0.78
C PRO A 506 29.97 -22.99 1.33
N VAL A 507 29.57 -22.10 2.24
CA VAL A 507 30.44 -21.13 2.92
C VAL A 507 29.83 -20.82 4.29
N HIS A 508 30.61 -20.69 5.33
CA HIS A 508 30.18 -20.17 6.63
C HIS A 508 29.78 -18.69 6.49
N VAL A 509 28.51 -18.45 6.23
CA VAL A 509 27.95 -17.11 6.05
C VAL A 509 27.73 -16.43 7.41
N LEU A 510 27.36 -17.23 8.41
CA LEU A 510 27.06 -16.75 9.76
C LEU A 510 28.26 -16.99 10.68
N PRO A 511 28.51 -16.11 11.67
CA PRO A 511 29.47 -16.35 12.73
C PRO A 511 29.05 -17.54 13.62
N ASP A 512 29.95 -18.00 14.49
CA ASP A 512 29.61 -19.00 15.49
C ASP A 512 28.52 -18.45 16.43
N LEU A 513 27.67 -19.34 16.95
CA LEU A 513 26.52 -18.94 17.78
C LEU A 513 26.91 -18.07 18.97
N GLN A 514 28.05 -18.35 19.62
CA GLN A 514 28.57 -17.56 20.73
C GLN A 514 28.87 -16.09 20.35
N ASP A 515 29.02 -15.80 19.07
CA ASP A 515 29.29 -14.45 18.54
C ASP A 515 28.03 -13.77 17.99
N ILE A 516 26.86 -14.43 18.11
CA ILE A 516 25.57 -13.89 17.72
C ILE A 516 24.87 -13.27 18.92
N TYR A 517 25.28 -12.05 19.26
CA TYR A 517 24.68 -11.26 20.33
C TYR A 517 24.75 -9.76 20.02
N HIS A 518 23.95 -8.97 20.73
CA HIS A 518 24.02 -7.50 20.69
C HIS A 518 23.62 -6.85 22.02
N SER A 519 24.02 -5.59 22.19
CA SER A 519 23.80 -4.81 23.42
C SER A 519 22.74 -3.71 23.29
N LEU A 520 21.97 -3.67 22.19
CA LEU A 520 21.03 -2.58 21.88
C LEU A 520 19.79 -2.55 22.79
N ASN A 521 19.52 -3.61 23.53
CA ASN A 521 18.38 -3.74 24.45
C ASN A 521 17.05 -3.36 23.78
N LEU A 522 16.72 -4.06 22.69
CA LEU A 522 15.54 -3.79 21.88
C LEU A 522 14.28 -4.43 22.47
N SER A 523 13.15 -3.81 22.21
CA SER A 523 11.82 -4.36 22.42
C SER A 523 10.92 -3.96 21.25
N SER A 524 9.98 -4.83 20.88
CA SER A 524 8.96 -4.50 19.89
C SER A 524 7.89 -3.58 20.49
N SER A 525 7.48 -2.58 19.73
CA SER A 525 6.44 -1.64 20.14
C SER A 525 5.07 -2.32 20.29
N MET A 526 4.71 -3.17 19.32
CA MET A 526 3.43 -3.90 19.33
C MET A 526 3.42 -4.93 20.47
N GLY A 527 4.47 -5.75 20.57
CA GLY A 527 4.63 -6.72 21.66
C GLY A 527 4.58 -6.08 23.05
N SER A 528 5.16 -4.89 23.22
CA SER A 528 5.15 -4.16 24.49
C SER A 528 3.76 -3.66 24.89
N VAL A 529 2.93 -3.25 23.93
CA VAL A 529 1.58 -2.71 24.20
C VAL A 529 0.54 -3.82 24.28
N MET A 530 0.60 -4.80 23.39
CA MET A 530 -0.42 -5.84 23.23
C MET A 530 -0.11 -7.10 24.03
N GLY A 531 1.13 -7.27 24.49
CA GLY A 531 1.61 -8.47 25.17
C GLY A 531 2.04 -9.60 24.23
N ALA A 532 1.81 -9.45 22.94
CA ALA A 532 2.25 -10.33 21.86
C ALA A 532 2.31 -9.55 20.56
N GLU A 533 3.03 -10.07 19.58
CA GLU A 533 2.99 -9.52 18.22
C GLU A 533 1.60 -9.70 17.59
N PRO A 534 1.20 -8.83 16.66
CA PRO A 534 -0.03 -9.03 15.89
C PRO A 534 0.05 -10.34 15.08
N LEU A 535 -1.10 -10.89 14.72
CA LEU A 535 -1.15 -12.12 13.92
C LEU A 535 -0.58 -11.93 12.52
N PHE A 536 -0.63 -10.72 12.02
CA PHE A 536 -0.12 -10.36 10.69
C PHE A 536 0.06 -8.84 10.56
N THR A 537 1.06 -8.45 9.80
CA THR A 537 1.25 -7.11 9.25
C THR A 537 1.20 -7.14 7.71
N ASN A 538 1.52 -8.28 7.09
CA ASN A 538 1.28 -8.58 5.68
C ASN A 538 0.13 -9.57 5.54
N TYR A 539 -0.82 -9.30 4.61
CA TYR A 539 -2.04 -10.09 4.45
C TYR A 539 -2.39 -10.26 2.98
N THR A 540 -1.88 -11.30 2.34
CA THR A 540 -2.20 -11.67 0.95
C THR A 540 -3.05 -12.94 0.89
N ALA A 541 -3.50 -13.33 -0.29
CA ALA A 541 -4.20 -14.60 -0.49
C ALA A 541 -3.33 -15.81 -0.10
N ASN A 542 -2.01 -15.73 -0.33
CA ASN A 542 -1.08 -16.85 -0.17
C ASN A 542 -0.26 -16.80 1.12
N PHE A 543 -0.18 -15.64 1.77
CA PHE A 543 0.64 -15.43 2.97
C PHE A 543 -0.06 -14.47 3.92
N LYS A 544 -0.02 -14.80 5.22
CA LYS A 544 -0.54 -13.96 6.31
C LYS A 544 0.39 -14.13 7.51
N GLY A 545 1.18 -13.12 7.78
CA GLY A 545 2.17 -13.17 8.86
C GLY A 545 2.67 -11.78 9.24
N THR A 546 3.37 -11.71 10.36
CA THR A 546 3.97 -10.47 10.85
C THR A 546 5.39 -10.37 10.35
N LEU A 547 5.66 -9.34 9.53
CA LEU A 547 6.96 -9.08 8.89
C LEU A 547 7.52 -7.70 9.24
N ASP A 548 6.64 -6.78 9.68
CA ASP A 548 6.96 -5.39 9.95
C ASP A 548 7.02 -5.13 11.44
N TYR A 549 8.03 -4.40 11.88
CA TYR A 549 8.22 -4.08 13.29
C TYR A 549 8.73 -2.65 13.49
N ILE A 550 8.44 -2.11 14.67
CA ILE A 550 9.08 -0.93 15.24
C ILE A 550 9.74 -1.38 16.54
N PHE A 551 11.05 -1.68 16.47
CA PHE A 551 11.85 -1.94 17.65
C PHE A 551 12.37 -0.63 18.25
N TYR A 552 12.55 -0.60 19.56
CA TYR A 552 13.09 0.56 20.27
C TYR A 552 14.05 0.15 21.39
N SER A 553 15.05 0.98 21.68
CA SER A 553 15.97 0.76 22.80
C SER A 553 15.26 1.04 24.13
N ASN A 554 14.88 -0.02 24.85
CA ASN A 554 13.97 0.01 26.00
C ASN A 554 14.59 0.64 27.26
N GLN A 555 15.89 0.90 27.27
CA GLN A 555 16.56 1.64 28.35
C GLN A 555 16.43 3.16 28.18
N ARG A 556 16.12 3.65 26.98
CA ARG A 556 16.07 5.08 26.64
C ARG A 556 14.72 5.56 26.16
N LEU A 557 13.93 4.64 25.65
CA LEU A 557 12.58 4.90 25.13
C LEU A 557 11.58 4.00 25.85
N TYR A 558 10.35 4.45 25.88
CA TYR A 558 9.21 3.59 26.19
C TYR A 558 8.04 3.92 25.28
N VAL A 559 7.32 2.90 24.89
CA VAL A 559 6.11 3.02 24.07
C VAL A 559 4.92 3.25 25.00
N THR A 560 4.08 4.23 24.66
CA THR A 560 2.88 4.54 25.47
C THR A 560 1.60 4.02 24.84
N ALA A 561 1.57 3.88 23.52
CA ALA A 561 0.44 3.38 22.76
C ALA A 561 0.90 2.81 21.41
N ALA A 562 0.09 1.92 20.83
CA ALA A 562 0.25 1.43 19.46
C ALA A 562 -1.12 1.34 18.78
N ASN A 563 -1.15 1.40 17.44
CA ASN A 563 -2.40 1.27 16.71
C ASN A 563 -2.93 -0.17 16.75
N ASN A 564 -4.23 -0.31 16.91
CA ASN A 564 -4.90 -1.59 16.78
C ASN A 564 -5.02 -1.95 15.29
N LEU A 565 -4.47 -3.07 14.85
CA LEU A 565 -4.59 -3.55 13.49
C LEU A 565 -5.99 -4.17 13.22
N PRO A 566 -6.45 -4.20 11.98
CA PRO A 566 -7.69 -4.89 11.64
C PRO A 566 -7.58 -6.40 11.90
N SER A 567 -8.65 -7.01 12.36
CA SER A 567 -8.74 -8.47 12.49
C SER A 567 -8.86 -9.15 11.12
N ALA A 568 -8.54 -10.45 11.04
CA ALA A 568 -8.70 -11.22 9.81
C ALA A 568 -10.15 -11.19 9.29
N GLN A 569 -11.15 -11.18 10.16
CA GLN A 569 -12.56 -11.08 9.78
C GLN A 569 -12.88 -9.72 9.14
N GLU A 570 -12.35 -8.64 9.70
CA GLU A 570 -12.53 -7.29 9.13
C GLU A 570 -11.87 -7.16 7.76
N LEU A 571 -10.66 -7.73 7.59
CA LEU A 571 -9.98 -7.74 6.30
C LEU A 571 -10.69 -8.62 5.28
N GLN A 572 -11.14 -9.81 5.66
CA GLN A 572 -11.91 -10.68 4.79
C GLN A 572 -13.20 -10.00 4.32
N PHE A 573 -13.87 -9.28 5.21
CA PHE A 573 -15.09 -8.55 4.88
C PHE A 573 -14.84 -7.35 3.95
N SER A 574 -13.77 -6.57 4.19
CA SER A 574 -13.47 -5.34 3.46
C SER A 574 -12.67 -5.55 2.17
N SER A 575 -11.91 -6.63 2.09
CA SER A 575 -10.87 -6.84 1.07
C SER A 575 -10.90 -8.23 0.41
N GLY A 576 -11.78 -9.13 0.89
CA GLY A 576 -11.91 -10.48 0.33
C GLY A 576 -10.70 -11.36 0.66
N GLU A 577 -10.04 -11.89 -0.37
CA GLU A 577 -8.96 -12.88 -0.21
C GLU A 577 -7.67 -12.32 0.40
N GLY A 578 -7.40 -11.01 0.19
CA GLY A 578 -6.17 -10.40 0.65
C GLY A 578 -6.03 -8.93 0.29
N LEU A 579 -4.88 -8.38 0.67
CA LEU A 579 -4.42 -7.05 0.33
C LEU A 579 -3.38 -7.11 -0.82
N PRO A 580 -3.19 -6.03 -1.60
CA PRO A 580 -3.93 -4.77 -1.56
C PRO A 580 -5.39 -4.94 -2.02
N SER A 581 -6.19 -3.88 -1.81
CA SER A 581 -7.60 -3.87 -2.18
C SER A 581 -8.10 -2.45 -2.46
N ALA A 582 -9.37 -2.31 -2.76
CA ALA A 582 -10.01 -0.99 -2.86
C ALA A 582 -9.99 -0.19 -1.54
N CYS A 583 -9.81 -0.85 -0.39
CA CYS A 583 -9.82 -0.23 0.94
C CYS A 583 -8.43 -0.08 1.56
N TYR A 584 -7.45 -0.83 1.10
CA TYR A 584 -6.07 -0.83 1.60
C TYR A 584 -5.10 -0.81 0.42
N PRO A 585 -4.23 0.21 0.33
CA PRO A 585 -3.40 0.42 -0.87
C PRO A 585 -2.14 -0.45 -0.92
N SER A 586 -1.77 -1.10 0.16
CA SER A 586 -0.61 -2.00 0.28
C SER A 586 -1.06 -3.39 0.73
N ASP A 587 -0.27 -4.40 0.46
CA ASP A 587 -0.39 -5.73 1.04
C ASP A 587 0.12 -5.81 2.49
N HIS A 588 0.78 -4.74 2.96
CA HIS A 588 1.15 -4.52 4.34
C HIS A 588 0.20 -3.55 5.05
N LEU A 589 0.13 -3.65 6.37
CA LEU A 589 -0.62 -2.76 7.25
C LEU A 589 0.32 -1.75 7.89
N LEU A 590 -0.10 -0.49 7.94
CA LEU A 590 0.64 0.59 8.59
C LEU A 590 0.76 0.32 10.10
N LEU A 591 1.99 0.31 10.62
CA LEU A 591 2.30 0.30 12.05
C LEU A 591 2.49 1.71 12.57
N CYS A 592 1.99 1.96 13.78
CA CYS A 592 2.10 3.27 14.42
C CYS A 592 2.19 3.11 15.93
N CYS A 593 3.15 3.80 16.56
CA CYS A 593 3.27 3.83 18.02
C CYS A 593 3.60 5.22 18.55
N ASP A 594 3.15 5.50 19.78
CA ASP A 594 3.51 6.68 20.54
C ASP A 594 4.69 6.36 21.45
N VAL A 595 5.79 7.07 21.27
CA VAL A 595 7.06 6.87 21.97
C VAL A 595 7.35 8.06 22.86
N ALA A 596 7.95 7.80 24.01
CA ALA A 596 8.48 8.84 24.88
C ALA A 596 9.94 8.58 25.24
N ILE A 597 10.73 9.65 25.31
CA ILE A 597 12.14 9.58 25.70
C ILE A 597 12.21 9.52 27.22
N ALA A 598 12.92 8.50 27.74
CA ALA A 598 13.19 8.34 29.17
C ALA A 598 14.10 9.48 29.65
N SER A 599 13.92 9.88 30.90
CA SER A 599 14.87 10.81 31.54
C SER A 599 16.24 10.14 31.63
N SER A 600 17.27 10.82 31.22
CA SER A 600 18.63 10.40 31.54
C SER A 600 18.75 10.33 33.07
N VAL A 601 18.82 9.12 33.62
CA VAL A 601 19.22 8.95 35.02
C VAL A 601 20.65 9.41 35.07
N GLY A 602 20.86 10.60 35.65
CA GLY A 602 22.21 11.11 35.91
C GLY A 602 22.95 10.10 36.78
N VAL A 603 23.73 9.24 36.14
CA VAL A 603 24.81 8.53 36.86
C VAL A 603 25.76 9.61 37.30
N ARG A 604 25.59 10.05 38.54
CA ARG A 604 26.63 10.86 39.18
C ARG A 604 27.87 9.96 39.21
N PRO A 605 28.99 10.40 38.61
CA PRO A 605 30.22 9.67 38.79
C PRO A 605 30.48 9.63 40.29
N SER A 606 30.58 8.43 40.86
CA SER A 606 31.05 8.22 42.22
C SER A 606 32.43 8.88 42.29
N ARG A 607 32.54 9.92 43.14
CA ARG A 607 33.80 10.57 43.47
C ARG A 607 34.74 9.61 44.17
#